data_48929c1d77b15f337ce0c03fc78ae49e
#
_entry.id   48929c1d77b15f337ce0c03fc78ae49e
#
_cell.length_a   1.000
_cell.length_b   1.000
_cell.length_c   1.000
_cell.angle_alpha   90.00
_cell.angle_beta   90.00
_cell.angle_gamma   90.00
#
_symmetry.space_group_name_H-M   'P 1'
#
loop_
_entity.id
_entity.type
_entity.pdbx_description
1 polymer ?
#
loop_
_entity_poly.entity_id
_entity_poly.type
_entity_poly.pdbx_seq_one_letter_code
_entity_poly.pdbx_strand_id
1 'polypeptide(L)'
;MMGDMLDAPSLDEILARLHVVALPMRVRFRGITVREVALFDGPAGWGEFGAFPEYGPAEAAHWLAAGIEAAYVPAPTPLRDRIPVNATVPAVEPARVPEVLARFPGAQTAKVKVAEPGQTLADDIVRVDAVRALVPKVRVDANGGWSVAQAATAAAALGCLEYLEQPCATVEELAELRHQIATPVAADESIRKADDPMRVVALRAADVAVVKVAPLGGVRRLLEIAGQIGIPVVVSSALDSAVGMSRGLLAAACLPELRYACGLGTGGLFVEDVVDPVAPVDGYLAVGPVVPDPARLSGLAASGERRQWWIDRIRDCHPLISE
;
A
#
# COMPACT_ATOMS: atom_id res chain seq x y z
N MET A 1 -19.50 2.12 -24.60
CA MET A 1 -20.07 0.75 -24.67
C MET A 1 -20.00 0.19 -23.24
N MET A 2 -21.14 0.20 -22.56
CA MET A 2 -21.31 -0.49 -21.27
C MET A 2 -21.35 -1.99 -21.60
N GLY A 3 -20.18 -2.66 -21.54
CA GLY A 3 -20.08 -4.10 -21.66
C GLY A 3 -20.32 -4.72 -20.29
N ASP A 4 -21.27 -5.63 -20.23
CA ASP A 4 -21.57 -6.62 -19.19
C ASP A 4 -20.89 -6.38 -17.81
N MET A 5 -21.45 -5.51 -17.00
CA MET A 5 -21.29 -5.59 -15.56
C MET A 5 -21.98 -6.90 -15.16
N LEU A 6 -21.20 -7.93 -14.85
CA LEU A 6 -21.69 -9.02 -14.02
C LEU A 6 -22.35 -8.37 -12.81
N ASP A 7 -23.58 -8.75 -12.49
CA ASP A 7 -24.28 -8.21 -11.32
C ASP A 7 -23.36 -8.30 -10.12
N ALA A 8 -23.26 -7.21 -9.34
CA ALA A 8 -22.46 -7.18 -8.13
C ALA A 8 -22.89 -8.35 -7.23
N PRO A 9 -21.94 -9.10 -6.63
CA PRO A 9 -22.28 -10.25 -5.81
C PRO A 9 -23.17 -9.82 -4.63
N SER A 10 -24.12 -10.67 -4.30
CA SER A 10 -24.90 -10.50 -3.08
C SER A 10 -24.00 -10.65 -1.85
N LEU A 11 -24.43 -10.05 -0.74
CA LEU A 11 -23.74 -10.21 0.54
C LEU A 11 -23.57 -11.70 0.91
N ASP A 12 -24.60 -12.51 0.70
CA ASP A 12 -24.59 -13.94 1.03
C ASP A 12 -23.57 -14.72 0.18
N GLU A 13 -23.37 -14.37 -1.08
CA GLU A 13 -22.35 -14.96 -1.94
C GLU A 13 -20.93 -14.66 -1.44
N ILE A 14 -20.66 -13.43 -1.01
CA ILE A 14 -19.37 -13.06 -0.41
C ILE A 14 -19.16 -13.83 0.89
N LEU A 15 -20.15 -13.85 1.79
CA LEU A 15 -20.03 -14.47 3.11
C LEU A 15 -19.90 -16.00 3.04
N ALA A 16 -20.50 -16.64 2.04
CA ALA A 16 -20.39 -18.09 1.83
C ALA A 16 -18.96 -18.54 1.47
N ARG A 17 -18.14 -17.64 0.90
CA ARG A 17 -16.76 -17.89 0.43
C ARG A 17 -15.70 -17.23 1.29
N LEU A 18 -16.09 -16.70 2.47
CA LEU A 18 -15.26 -15.86 3.31
C LEU A 18 -14.24 -16.65 4.14
N HIS A 19 -12.98 -16.30 3.99
CA HIS A 19 -11.86 -16.69 4.83
C HIS A 19 -11.28 -15.45 5.53
N VAL A 20 -11.29 -15.43 6.86
CA VAL A 20 -10.62 -14.38 7.63
C VAL A 20 -9.33 -14.94 8.17
N VAL A 21 -8.21 -14.32 7.83
CA VAL A 21 -6.87 -14.76 8.21
C VAL A 21 -6.16 -13.71 9.04
N ALA A 22 -5.27 -14.18 9.93
CA ALA A 22 -4.44 -13.38 10.82
C ALA A 22 -2.96 -13.65 10.49
N LEU A 23 -2.33 -12.72 9.78
CA LEU A 23 -0.95 -12.85 9.28
C LEU A 23 0.04 -12.32 10.32
N PRO A 24 0.93 -13.14 10.90
CA PRO A 24 1.91 -12.69 11.87
C PRO A 24 3.01 -11.87 11.21
N MET A 25 3.43 -10.79 11.86
CA MET A 25 4.45 -9.88 11.34
C MET A 25 5.79 -10.06 12.02
N ARG A 26 6.89 -9.92 11.28
CA ARG A 26 8.28 -10.00 11.77
C ARG A 26 8.68 -8.80 12.62
N VAL A 27 8.05 -7.66 12.37
CA VAL A 27 8.31 -6.40 13.07
C VAL A 27 7.00 -5.66 13.25
N ARG A 28 6.92 -4.86 14.31
CA ARG A 28 5.78 -3.95 14.49
C ARG A 28 5.78 -2.92 13.36
N PHE A 29 4.64 -2.76 12.68
CA PHE A 29 4.47 -1.82 11.58
C PHE A 29 3.07 -1.21 11.68
N ARG A 30 2.95 0.12 11.57
CA ARG A 30 1.69 0.84 11.82
C ARG A 30 1.02 0.48 13.14
N GLY A 31 1.81 0.21 14.18
CA GLY A 31 1.28 -0.12 15.50
C GLY A 31 0.80 -1.57 15.68
N ILE A 32 0.77 -2.41 14.64
CA ILE A 32 0.30 -3.79 14.71
C ILE A 32 1.44 -4.81 14.58
N THR A 33 1.25 -6.01 15.11
CA THR A 33 2.13 -7.18 15.00
C THR A 33 1.45 -8.37 14.32
N VAL A 34 0.15 -8.26 14.07
CA VAL A 34 -0.67 -9.21 13.33
C VAL A 34 -1.55 -8.42 12.38
N ARG A 35 -1.56 -8.82 11.11
CA ARG A 35 -2.41 -8.24 10.08
C ARG A 35 -3.59 -9.17 9.80
N GLU A 36 -4.80 -8.75 10.10
CA GLU A 36 -6.01 -9.49 9.72
C GLU A 36 -6.55 -8.97 8.39
N VAL A 37 -6.98 -9.87 7.53
CA VAL A 37 -7.69 -9.58 6.28
C VAL A 37 -8.78 -10.62 6.03
N ALA A 38 -9.82 -10.20 5.33
CA ALA A 38 -10.90 -11.05 4.86
C ALA A 38 -10.69 -11.34 3.37
N LEU A 39 -10.62 -12.61 3.00
CA LEU A 39 -10.40 -13.10 1.65
C LEU A 39 -11.63 -13.85 1.17
N PHE A 40 -11.95 -13.72 -0.10
CA PHE A 40 -13.02 -14.47 -0.74
C PHE A 40 -12.71 -14.70 -2.22
N ASP A 41 -13.14 -15.83 -2.76
CA ASP A 41 -13.00 -16.15 -4.17
C ASP A 41 -14.27 -15.80 -4.95
N GLY A 42 -14.10 -15.61 -6.25
CA GLY A 42 -15.16 -15.35 -7.20
C GLY A 42 -14.78 -15.86 -8.61
N PRO A 43 -15.64 -15.65 -9.61
CA PRO A 43 -15.40 -16.16 -10.96
C PRO A 43 -14.17 -15.60 -11.66
N ALA A 44 -13.67 -14.41 -11.23
CA ALA A 44 -12.48 -13.76 -11.80
C ALA A 44 -11.21 -14.01 -10.99
N GLY A 45 -11.30 -14.58 -9.79
CA GLY A 45 -10.17 -14.87 -8.93
C GLY A 45 -10.44 -14.60 -7.45
N TRP A 46 -9.41 -14.21 -6.71
CA TRP A 46 -9.48 -13.90 -5.29
C TRP A 46 -9.49 -12.40 -5.03
N GLY A 47 -10.31 -11.98 -4.07
CA GLY A 47 -10.39 -10.62 -3.56
C GLY A 47 -9.96 -10.53 -2.09
N GLU A 48 -9.50 -9.36 -1.69
CA GLU A 48 -9.12 -9.03 -0.33
C GLU A 48 -9.90 -7.82 0.16
N PHE A 49 -10.50 -7.94 1.35
CA PHE A 49 -11.01 -6.84 2.15
C PHE A 49 -10.17 -6.71 3.41
N GLY A 50 -9.30 -5.71 3.46
CA GLY A 50 -8.33 -5.53 4.52
C GLY A 50 -8.29 -4.11 5.10
N ALA A 51 -9.43 -3.40 5.15
CA ALA A 51 -9.49 -2.06 5.74
C ALA A 51 -9.08 -2.09 7.21
N PHE A 52 -8.20 -1.14 7.62
CA PHE A 52 -7.75 -1.07 9.00
C PHE A 52 -8.91 -0.78 9.97
N PRO A 53 -8.84 -1.28 11.23
CA PRO A 53 -9.95 -1.16 12.18
C PRO A 53 -10.39 0.27 12.48
N GLU A 54 -9.48 1.24 12.37
CA GLU A 54 -9.75 2.67 12.62
C GLU A 54 -10.59 3.33 11.52
N TYR A 55 -10.76 2.70 10.36
CA TYR A 55 -11.56 3.25 9.27
C TYR A 55 -13.04 2.94 9.46
N GLY A 56 -13.88 3.97 9.36
CA GLY A 56 -15.33 3.82 9.39
C GLY A 56 -15.88 3.09 8.16
N PRO A 57 -17.18 2.70 8.18
CA PRO A 57 -17.78 1.94 7.08
C PRO A 57 -17.67 2.62 5.71
N ALA A 58 -17.84 3.93 5.62
CA ALA A 58 -17.77 4.67 4.36
C ALA A 58 -16.36 4.58 3.72
N GLU A 59 -15.29 4.78 4.48
CA GLU A 59 -13.91 4.62 3.97
C GLU A 59 -13.60 3.15 3.69
N ALA A 60 -14.05 2.24 4.55
CA ALA A 60 -13.81 0.81 4.39
C ALA A 60 -14.58 0.20 3.20
N ALA A 61 -15.70 0.78 2.77
CA ALA A 61 -16.48 0.33 1.62
C ALA A 61 -15.66 0.35 0.32
N HIS A 62 -14.77 1.31 0.14
CA HIS A 62 -13.84 1.33 -1.01
C HIS A 62 -12.94 0.09 -1.04
N TRP A 63 -12.45 -0.35 0.12
CA TRP A 63 -11.62 -1.55 0.22
C TRP A 63 -12.40 -2.82 -0.11
N LEU A 64 -13.66 -2.89 0.31
CA LEU A 64 -14.53 -4.01 -0.04
C LEU A 64 -14.85 -3.99 -1.55
N ALA A 65 -15.12 -2.82 -2.13
CA ALA A 65 -15.32 -2.66 -3.57
C ALA A 65 -14.10 -3.15 -4.37
N ALA A 66 -12.88 -2.84 -3.92
CA ALA A 66 -11.64 -3.32 -4.54
C ALA A 66 -11.52 -4.85 -4.47
N GLY A 67 -11.91 -5.46 -3.35
CA GLY A 67 -11.94 -6.92 -3.20
C GLY A 67 -12.98 -7.57 -4.13
N ILE A 68 -14.17 -6.98 -4.24
CA ILE A 68 -15.23 -7.43 -5.15
C ILE A 68 -14.78 -7.30 -6.60
N GLU A 69 -14.21 -6.15 -7.00
CA GLU A 69 -13.63 -6.01 -8.36
C GLU A 69 -12.64 -7.13 -8.63
N ALA A 70 -11.73 -7.41 -7.70
CA ALA A 70 -10.71 -8.42 -7.86
C ALA A 70 -11.24 -9.85 -8.03
N ALA A 71 -12.32 -10.18 -7.33
CA ALA A 71 -12.92 -11.53 -7.34
C ALA A 71 -13.94 -11.73 -8.47
N TYR A 72 -14.64 -10.68 -8.90
CA TYR A 72 -15.80 -10.81 -9.78
C TYR A 72 -15.63 -10.14 -11.14
N VAL A 73 -14.66 -9.25 -11.32
CA VAL A 73 -14.46 -8.55 -12.59
C VAL A 73 -13.18 -9.01 -13.27
N PRO A 74 -13.19 -9.38 -14.55
CA PRO A 74 -11.99 -9.78 -15.28
C PRO A 74 -10.89 -8.73 -15.18
N ALA A 75 -9.68 -9.17 -14.90
CA ALA A 75 -8.53 -8.30 -14.76
C ALA A 75 -8.20 -7.55 -16.06
N PRO A 76 -7.74 -6.28 -16.00
CA PRO A 76 -7.21 -5.61 -17.19
C PRO A 76 -5.92 -6.31 -17.67
N THR A 77 -5.60 -6.15 -18.95
CA THR A 77 -4.39 -6.73 -19.54
C THR A 77 -3.15 -5.95 -19.09
N PRO A 78 -2.17 -6.59 -18.44
CA PRO A 78 -0.94 -5.91 -18.03
C PRO A 78 -0.03 -5.60 -19.24
N LEU A 79 0.71 -4.49 -19.16
CA LEU A 79 1.70 -4.07 -20.15
C LEU A 79 3.09 -4.69 -19.89
N ARG A 80 3.31 -5.29 -18.73
CA ARG A 80 4.57 -5.90 -18.30
C ARG A 80 4.33 -7.06 -17.33
N ASP A 81 5.29 -7.96 -17.24
CA ASP A 81 5.21 -9.21 -16.48
C ASP A 81 5.90 -9.15 -15.12
N ARG A 82 6.63 -8.07 -14.82
CA ARG A 82 7.33 -7.84 -13.55
C ARG A 82 7.40 -6.37 -13.19
N ILE A 83 7.42 -6.08 -11.90
CA ILE A 83 7.40 -4.71 -11.36
C ILE A 83 8.62 -4.49 -10.46
N PRO A 84 9.39 -3.40 -10.67
CA PRO A 84 10.46 -3.03 -9.77
C PRO A 84 9.87 -2.60 -8.42
N VAL A 85 10.38 -3.16 -7.32
CA VAL A 85 9.88 -2.86 -5.97
C VAL A 85 10.96 -2.26 -5.09
N ASN A 86 10.56 -1.37 -4.19
CA ASN A 86 11.47 -0.88 -3.16
C ASN A 86 11.48 -1.79 -1.93
N ALA A 87 12.62 -1.81 -1.24
CA ALA A 87 12.67 -2.30 0.13
C ALA A 87 11.87 -1.38 1.06
N THR A 88 11.19 -1.95 2.05
CA THR A 88 10.50 -1.19 3.09
C THR A 88 11.24 -1.37 4.41
N VAL A 89 11.79 -0.28 4.95
CA VAL A 89 12.54 -0.26 6.20
C VAL A 89 11.68 0.40 7.28
N PRO A 90 11.13 -0.38 8.23
CA PRO A 90 10.41 0.16 9.39
C PRO A 90 11.32 1.01 10.29
N ALA A 91 10.74 1.66 11.29
CA ALA A 91 11.47 2.44 12.30
C ALA A 91 12.26 1.53 13.25
N VAL A 92 13.23 0.79 12.71
CA VAL A 92 14.13 -0.12 13.43
C VAL A 92 15.45 0.58 13.78
N GLU A 93 16.17 0.01 14.74
CA GLU A 93 17.55 0.41 15.06
C GLU A 93 18.46 0.26 13.84
N PRO A 94 19.43 1.15 13.62
CA PRO A 94 20.33 1.14 12.45
C PRO A 94 21.06 -0.20 12.26
N ALA A 95 21.43 -0.87 13.34
CA ALA A 95 22.09 -2.18 13.32
C ALA A 95 21.23 -3.30 12.67
N ARG A 96 19.90 -3.14 12.64
CA ARG A 96 18.98 -4.09 12.04
C ARG A 96 18.70 -3.83 10.55
N VAL A 97 19.14 -2.69 10.02
CA VAL A 97 18.91 -2.32 8.61
C VAL A 97 19.41 -3.40 7.63
N PRO A 98 20.61 -3.99 7.77
CA PRO A 98 21.07 -5.05 6.86
C PRO A 98 20.16 -6.27 6.87
N GLU A 99 19.66 -6.70 8.05
CA GLU A 99 18.72 -7.83 8.19
C GLU A 99 17.40 -7.54 7.46
N VAL A 100 16.90 -6.31 7.56
CA VAL A 100 15.66 -5.91 6.88
C VAL A 100 15.86 -5.90 5.36
N LEU A 101 16.96 -5.29 4.88
CA LEU A 101 17.25 -5.18 3.46
C LEU A 101 17.52 -6.53 2.78
N ALA A 102 18.05 -7.51 3.52
CA ALA A 102 18.27 -8.87 3.02
C ALA A 102 16.98 -9.58 2.56
N ARG A 103 15.81 -9.10 2.99
CA ARG A 103 14.49 -9.61 2.56
C ARG A 103 14.04 -9.08 1.19
N PHE A 104 14.79 -8.13 0.64
CA PHE A 104 14.49 -7.47 -0.63
C PHE A 104 15.67 -7.60 -1.61
N PRO A 105 16.05 -8.83 -1.99
CA PRO A 105 17.24 -9.07 -2.82
C PRO A 105 17.16 -8.29 -4.15
N GLY A 106 18.21 -7.56 -4.46
CA GLY A 106 18.34 -6.76 -5.68
C GLY A 106 17.61 -5.42 -5.68
N ALA A 107 16.92 -5.05 -4.61
CA ALA A 107 16.23 -3.75 -4.52
C ALA A 107 17.23 -2.59 -4.66
N GLN A 108 16.98 -1.70 -5.62
CA GLN A 108 17.81 -0.51 -5.88
C GLN A 108 17.28 0.73 -5.16
N THR A 109 16.12 0.64 -4.55
CA THR A 109 15.46 1.73 -3.81
C THR A 109 14.99 1.20 -2.46
N ALA A 110 15.15 1.99 -1.41
CA ALA A 110 14.56 1.70 -0.10
C ALA A 110 13.71 2.87 0.38
N LYS A 111 12.52 2.56 0.93
CA LYS A 111 11.64 3.49 1.64
C LYS A 111 11.82 3.30 3.14
N VAL A 112 12.24 4.34 3.84
CA VAL A 112 12.54 4.35 5.27
C VAL A 112 11.43 5.06 6.01
N LYS A 113 10.86 4.42 7.04
CA LYS A 113 9.92 5.07 7.95
C LYS A 113 10.66 6.02 8.87
N VAL A 114 10.14 7.25 8.94
CA VAL A 114 10.65 8.36 9.76
C VAL A 114 9.51 8.99 10.55
N ALA A 115 9.80 9.94 11.42
CA ALA A 115 8.82 10.61 12.28
C ALA A 115 8.03 9.66 13.18
N GLU A 116 8.60 8.51 13.55
CA GLU A 116 7.91 7.55 14.41
C GLU A 116 7.74 8.14 15.82
N PRO A 117 6.53 8.04 16.43
CA PRO A 117 6.31 8.52 17.79
C PRO A 117 7.34 7.98 18.78
N GLY A 118 7.96 8.89 19.56
CA GLY A 118 8.99 8.55 20.54
C GLY A 118 10.42 8.50 19.96
N GLN A 119 10.60 8.70 18.66
CA GLN A 119 11.91 8.87 18.02
C GLN A 119 12.17 10.33 17.66
N THR A 120 13.43 10.66 17.45
CA THR A 120 13.91 12.01 17.11
C THR A 120 14.40 12.05 15.65
N LEU A 121 14.58 13.25 15.11
CA LEU A 121 15.22 13.42 13.79
C LEU A 121 16.64 12.82 13.75
N ALA A 122 17.38 12.82 14.88
CA ALA A 122 18.69 12.19 14.95
C ALA A 122 18.60 10.66 14.74
N ASP A 123 17.59 10.01 15.29
CA ASP A 123 17.34 8.57 15.08
C ASP A 123 17.01 8.29 13.61
N ASP A 124 16.23 9.15 12.98
CA ASP A 124 15.88 9.04 11.55
C ASP A 124 17.14 9.19 10.67
N ILE A 125 17.99 10.17 10.96
CA ILE A 125 19.24 10.41 10.20
C ILE A 125 20.14 9.17 10.24
N VAL A 126 20.45 8.62 11.42
CA VAL A 126 21.34 7.45 11.52
C VAL A 126 20.74 6.22 10.84
N ARG A 127 19.42 6.05 10.86
CA ARG A 127 18.73 4.97 10.14
C ARG A 127 18.83 5.17 8.63
N VAL A 128 18.55 6.36 8.13
CA VAL A 128 18.63 6.71 6.71
C VAL A 128 20.06 6.55 6.19
N ASP A 129 21.06 6.95 6.96
CA ASP A 129 22.48 6.80 6.58
C ASP A 129 22.89 5.33 6.53
N ALA A 130 22.40 4.50 7.46
CA ALA A 130 22.63 3.05 7.42
C ALA A 130 22.03 2.41 6.16
N VAL A 131 20.85 2.87 5.72
CA VAL A 131 20.21 2.41 4.47
C VAL A 131 20.98 2.92 3.25
N ARG A 132 21.39 4.20 3.24
CA ARG A 132 22.12 4.83 2.13
C ARG A 132 23.47 4.15 1.85
N ALA A 133 24.10 3.60 2.88
CA ALA A 133 25.33 2.83 2.73
C ALA A 133 25.14 1.52 1.96
N LEU A 134 23.91 1.02 1.82
CA LEU A 134 23.61 -0.31 1.26
C LEU A 134 22.74 -0.26 -0.01
N VAL A 135 22.01 0.83 -0.24
CA VAL A 135 21.04 0.96 -1.34
C VAL A 135 21.25 2.29 -2.08
N PRO A 136 21.30 2.30 -3.42
CA PRO A 136 21.61 3.50 -4.21
C PRO A 136 20.60 4.64 -4.05
N LYS A 137 19.31 4.33 -3.89
CA LYS A 137 18.24 5.31 -3.83
C LYS A 137 17.45 5.17 -2.53
N VAL A 138 17.28 6.29 -1.84
CA VAL A 138 16.54 6.34 -0.58
C VAL A 138 15.40 7.32 -0.71
N ARG A 139 14.24 6.92 -0.21
CA ARG A 139 13.08 7.76 0.05
C ARG A 139 12.64 7.58 1.50
N VAL A 140 12.01 8.59 2.06
CA VAL A 140 11.50 8.52 3.43
C VAL A 140 10.00 8.74 3.44
N ASP A 141 9.32 8.15 4.43
CA ASP A 141 7.87 8.23 4.60
C ASP A 141 7.57 8.61 6.05
N ALA A 142 7.03 9.80 6.23
CA ALA A 142 6.72 10.39 7.54
C ALA A 142 5.24 10.20 7.93
N ASN A 143 4.39 9.68 7.05
CA ASN A 143 2.95 9.47 7.29
C ASN A 143 2.24 10.69 7.91
N GLY A 144 2.60 11.91 7.50
CA GLY A 144 2.03 13.15 8.01
C GLY A 144 2.55 13.57 9.40
N GLY A 145 3.63 12.97 9.87
CA GLY A 145 4.12 13.14 11.25
C GLY A 145 4.84 14.45 11.54
N TRP A 146 5.15 15.28 10.53
CA TRP A 146 5.86 16.55 10.71
C TRP A 146 4.98 17.76 10.43
N SER A 147 5.24 18.86 11.13
CA SER A 147 4.84 20.19 10.68
C SER A 147 5.70 20.63 9.49
N VAL A 148 5.29 21.67 8.77
CA VAL A 148 6.06 22.23 7.63
C VAL A 148 7.49 22.59 8.04
N ALA A 149 7.69 23.26 9.18
CA ALA A 149 9.01 23.62 9.68
C ALA A 149 9.88 22.40 10.03
N GLN A 150 9.29 21.37 10.64
CA GLN A 150 10.00 20.12 10.95
C GLN A 150 10.38 19.38 9.67
N ALA A 151 9.46 19.29 8.69
CA ALA A 151 9.70 18.66 7.41
C ALA A 151 10.81 19.37 6.61
N ALA A 152 10.83 20.69 6.60
CA ALA A 152 11.90 21.47 5.96
C ALA A 152 13.26 21.22 6.63
N THR A 153 13.31 21.18 7.97
CA THR A 153 14.52 20.85 8.73
C THR A 153 14.97 19.41 8.43
N ALA A 154 14.04 18.45 8.41
CA ALA A 154 14.34 17.07 8.10
C ALA A 154 14.84 16.89 6.66
N ALA A 155 14.23 17.56 5.67
CA ALA A 155 14.69 17.53 4.28
C ALA A 155 16.14 18.00 4.14
N ALA A 156 16.51 19.09 4.82
CA ALA A 156 17.89 19.60 4.83
C ALA A 156 18.87 18.63 5.51
N ALA A 157 18.48 18.04 6.64
CA ALA A 157 19.33 17.16 7.43
C ALA A 157 19.51 15.78 6.79
N LEU A 158 18.46 15.23 6.17
CA LEU A 158 18.50 13.93 5.50
C LEU A 158 19.21 13.95 4.15
N GLY A 159 19.45 15.12 3.57
CA GLY A 159 20.22 15.28 2.34
C GLY A 159 19.53 14.73 1.10
N CYS A 160 20.30 14.10 0.19
CA CYS A 160 19.76 13.63 -1.09
C CYS A 160 18.79 12.47 -0.89
N LEU A 161 17.52 12.67 -1.26
CA LEU A 161 16.45 11.69 -1.27
C LEU A 161 15.80 11.63 -2.65
N GLU A 162 15.25 10.47 -3.02
CA GLU A 162 14.45 10.33 -4.23
C GLU A 162 13.15 11.13 -4.10
N TYR A 163 12.50 11.09 -2.93
CA TYR A 163 11.43 11.98 -2.49
C TYR A 163 11.14 11.86 -0.98
N LEU A 164 10.39 12.84 -0.42
CA LEU A 164 9.71 12.77 0.88
C LEU A 164 8.25 12.35 0.66
N GLU A 165 7.83 11.21 1.22
CA GLU A 165 6.43 10.73 1.16
C GLU A 165 5.66 11.25 2.36
N GLN A 166 4.52 11.93 2.08
CA GLN A 166 3.58 12.50 3.04
C GLN A 166 4.29 13.11 4.27
N PRO A 167 5.16 14.13 4.08
CA PRO A 167 5.86 14.73 5.22
C PRO A 167 4.92 15.41 6.21
N CYS A 168 3.84 16.06 5.74
CA CYS A 168 2.89 16.80 6.54
C CYS A 168 1.48 16.21 6.44
N ALA A 169 0.59 16.58 7.36
CA ALA A 169 -0.74 15.97 7.49
C ALA A 169 -1.72 16.40 6.39
N THR A 170 -1.69 17.67 5.96
CA THR A 170 -2.67 18.25 5.05
C THR A 170 -2.08 18.55 3.67
N VAL A 171 -2.95 18.66 2.66
CA VAL A 171 -2.55 19.01 1.29
C VAL A 171 -1.98 20.43 1.23
N GLU A 172 -2.52 21.34 2.02
CA GLU A 172 -2.06 22.72 2.14
C GLU A 172 -0.63 22.82 2.70
N GLU A 173 -0.35 22.04 3.74
CA GLU A 173 1.00 21.96 4.31
C GLU A 173 2.00 21.33 3.33
N LEU A 174 1.58 20.33 2.54
CA LEU A 174 2.43 19.79 1.47
C LEU A 174 2.74 20.84 0.41
N ALA A 175 1.73 21.62 -0.01
CA ALA A 175 1.91 22.71 -0.96
C ALA A 175 2.85 23.79 -0.42
N GLU A 176 2.69 24.19 0.84
CA GLU A 176 3.57 25.14 1.50
C GLU A 176 5.01 24.61 1.58
N LEU A 177 5.21 23.38 2.04
CA LEU A 177 6.53 22.75 2.15
C LEU A 177 7.24 22.68 0.81
N ARG A 178 6.52 22.28 -0.26
CA ARG A 178 7.09 22.13 -1.60
C ARG A 178 7.70 23.42 -2.14
N HIS A 179 7.24 24.59 -1.70
CA HIS A 179 7.85 25.87 -2.04
C HIS A 179 9.12 26.19 -1.25
N GLN A 180 9.39 25.48 -0.15
CA GLN A 180 10.51 25.76 0.76
C GLN A 180 11.70 24.80 0.56
N ILE A 181 11.48 23.63 -0.08
CA ILE A 181 12.51 22.59 -0.24
C ILE A 181 12.73 22.22 -1.71
N ALA A 182 13.94 21.76 -2.01
CA ALA A 182 14.29 21.23 -3.34
C ALA A 182 14.00 19.72 -3.48
N THR A 183 13.88 18.99 -2.37
CA THR A 183 13.56 17.56 -2.38
C THR A 183 12.15 17.35 -2.89
N PRO A 184 11.91 16.45 -3.86
CA PRO A 184 10.57 16.16 -4.33
C PRO A 184 9.64 15.69 -3.21
N VAL A 185 8.38 16.08 -3.25
CA VAL A 185 7.34 15.68 -2.30
C VAL A 185 6.42 14.66 -2.95
N ALA A 186 6.14 13.56 -2.26
CA ALA A 186 5.16 12.57 -2.68
C ALA A 186 3.94 12.59 -1.75
N ALA A 187 2.73 12.55 -2.32
CA ALA A 187 1.47 12.49 -1.57
C ALA A 187 0.94 11.04 -1.54
N ASP A 188 0.62 10.52 -0.36
CA ASP A 188 -0.03 9.22 -0.10
C ASP A 188 -1.41 9.44 0.53
N GLU A 189 -1.45 9.78 1.82
CA GLU A 189 -2.70 10.00 2.56
C GLU A 189 -3.56 11.10 1.94
N SER A 190 -2.94 12.12 1.42
CA SER A 190 -3.59 13.24 0.74
C SER A 190 -4.26 12.87 -0.59
N ILE A 191 -4.05 11.65 -1.09
CA ILE A 191 -4.73 11.10 -2.26
C ILE A 191 -5.77 10.07 -1.82
N ARG A 192 -5.36 9.04 -1.08
CA ARG A 192 -6.20 7.89 -0.77
C ARG A 192 -7.29 8.14 0.28
N LYS A 193 -7.16 9.22 1.07
CA LYS A 193 -8.14 9.65 2.08
C LYS A 193 -8.88 10.93 1.70
N ALA A 194 -8.60 11.48 0.54
CA ALA A 194 -9.22 12.72 0.08
C ALA A 194 -10.56 12.44 -0.60
N ASP A 195 -11.55 13.26 -0.31
CA ASP A 195 -12.81 13.29 -1.07
C ASP A 195 -12.55 13.65 -2.54
N ASP A 196 -11.50 14.43 -2.79
CA ASP A 196 -11.02 14.79 -4.12
C ASP A 196 -9.49 14.53 -4.25
N PRO A 197 -9.07 13.38 -4.81
CA PRO A 197 -7.66 13.09 -5.08
C PRO A 197 -6.97 14.12 -5.97
N MET A 198 -7.71 14.84 -6.81
CA MET A 198 -7.16 15.83 -7.74
C MET A 198 -6.78 17.14 -7.05
N ARG A 199 -7.20 17.35 -5.80
CA ARG A 199 -6.83 18.53 -5.02
C ARG A 199 -5.32 18.67 -4.85
N VAL A 200 -4.59 17.55 -4.76
CA VAL A 200 -3.11 17.54 -4.71
C VAL A 200 -2.51 18.23 -5.94
N VAL A 201 -3.08 17.99 -7.11
CA VAL A 201 -2.64 18.61 -8.38
C VAL A 201 -3.08 20.08 -8.45
N ALA A 202 -4.34 20.37 -8.10
CA ALA A 202 -4.89 21.72 -8.12
C ALA A 202 -4.06 22.70 -7.25
N LEU A 203 -3.60 22.25 -6.10
CA LEU A 203 -2.75 23.00 -5.19
C LEU A 203 -1.23 22.86 -5.49
N ARG A 204 -0.85 22.07 -6.49
CA ARG A 204 0.55 21.74 -6.78
C ARG A 204 1.30 21.26 -5.55
N ALA A 205 0.64 20.41 -4.75
CA ALA A 205 1.12 20.00 -3.44
C ALA A 205 2.15 18.86 -3.48
N ALA A 206 2.31 18.17 -4.61
CA ALA A 206 3.25 17.06 -4.75
C ALA A 206 3.86 16.98 -6.15
N ASP A 207 5.02 16.31 -6.22
CA ASP A 207 5.74 15.96 -7.45
C ASP A 207 5.49 14.51 -7.86
N VAL A 208 5.03 13.67 -6.93
CA VAL A 208 4.76 12.24 -7.10
C VAL A 208 3.46 11.87 -6.38
N ALA A 209 2.64 11.04 -7.02
CA ALA A 209 1.41 10.48 -6.45
C ALA A 209 1.65 9.04 -6.00
N VAL A 210 1.52 8.75 -4.72
CA VAL A 210 1.51 7.38 -4.19
C VAL A 210 0.06 6.91 -4.10
N VAL A 211 -0.27 5.85 -4.83
CA VAL A 211 -1.64 5.33 -4.95
C VAL A 211 -1.71 3.88 -4.48
N LYS A 212 -2.87 3.47 -3.97
CA LYS A 212 -3.10 2.12 -3.47
C LYS A 212 -4.44 1.59 -3.96
N VAL A 213 -4.46 0.33 -4.41
CA VAL A 213 -5.64 -0.27 -5.03
C VAL A 213 -6.83 -0.31 -4.08
N ALA A 214 -6.65 -0.88 -2.89
CA ALA A 214 -7.76 -1.11 -1.97
C ALA A 214 -8.43 0.18 -1.47
N PRO A 215 -7.71 1.21 -0.97
CA PRO A 215 -8.33 2.46 -0.54
C PRO A 215 -9.02 3.24 -1.65
N LEU A 216 -8.59 3.07 -2.90
CA LEU A 216 -9.18 3.77 -4.05
C LEU A 216 -10.38 3.04 -4.68
N GLY A 217 -10.71 1.84 -4.21
CA GLY A 217 -11.89 1.11 -4.69
C GLY A 217 -11.63 0.15 -5.84
N GLY A 218 -10.37 -0.12 -6.21
CA GLY A 218 -10.02 -1.13 -7.20
C GLY A 218 -8.95 -0.67 -8.22
N VAL A 219 -8.55 -1.62 -9.07
CA VAL A 219 -7.51 -1.39 -10.10
C VAL A 219 -8.01 -0.39 -11.14
N ARG A 220 -9.26 -0.52 -11.60
CA ARG A 220 -9.81 0.38 -12.63
C ARG A 220 -9.87 1.82 -12.14
N ARG A 221 -10.36 2.02 -10.92
CA ARG A 221 -10.43 3.36 -10.33
C ARG A 221 -9.05 3.96 -10.14
N LEU A 222 -8.07 3.16 -9.71
CA LEU A 222 -6.68 3.62 -9.64
C LEU A 222 -6.15 4.07 -11.00
N LEU A 223 -6.40 3.30 -12.06
CA LEU A 223 -5.95 3.64 -13.42
C LEU A 223 -6.62 4.90 -13.96
N GLU A 224 -7.90 5.12 -13.66
CA GLU A 224 -8.60 6.37 -13.99
C GLU A 224 -7.94 7.58 -13.34
N ILE A 225 -7.68 7.51 -12.02
CA ILE A 225 -7.00 8.58 -11.27
C ILE A 225 -5.59 8.80 -11.83
N ALA A 226 -4.85 7.73 -12.07
CA ALA A 226 -3.50 7.80 -12.64
C ALA A 226 -3.49 8.46 -14.03
N GLY A 227 -4.51 8.22 -14.86
CA GLY A 227 -4.66 8.86 -16.18
C GLY A 227 -4.98 10.35 -16.12
N GLN A 228 -5.54 10.83 -15.01
CA GLN A 228 -5.97 12.23 -14.84
C GLN A 228 -4.97 13.07 -14.03
N ILE A 229 -4.18 12.43 -13.13
CA ILE A 229 -3.41 13.15 -12.12
C ILE A 229 -2.25 13.98 -12.68
N GLY A 230 -1.71 13.63 -13.84
CA GLY A 230 -0.71 14.42 -14.58
C GLY A 230 0.68 14.52 -13.93
N ILE A 231 0.94 13.83 -12.84
CA ILE A 231 2.25 13.68 -12.19
C ILE A 231 2.63 12.19 -12.10
N PRO A 232 3.93 11.86 -11.97
CA PRO A 232 4.37 10.47 -11.85
C PRO A 232 3.65 9.71 -10.74
N VAL A 233 3.24 8.47 -11.03
CA VAL A 233 2.51 7.61 -10.11
C VAL A 233 3.39 6.48 -9.59
N VAL A 234 3.30 6.21 -8.29
CA VAL A 234 3.91 5.06 -7.61
C VAL A 234 2.80 4.23 -6.99
N VAL A 235 2.66 2.98 -7.41
CA VAL A 235 1.73 2.07 -6.75
C VAL A 235 2.38 1.51 -5.48
N SER A 236 1.63 1.56 -4.38
CA SER A 236 2.08 1.06 -3.09
C SER A 236 1.04 0.13 -2.48
N SER A 237 1.45 -0.69 -1.52
CA SER A 237 0.54 -1.56 -0.78
C SER A 237 -0.03 -0.85 0.47
N ALA A 238 -1.13 -1.38 0.95
CA ALA A 238 -1.69 -1.04 2.25
C ALA A 238 -1.42 -2.13 3.30
N LEU A 239 -0.24 -2.77 3.23
CA LEU A 239 0.09 -3.94 4.04
C LEU A 239 -0.83 -5.13 3.69
N ASP A 240 -1.03 -5.33 2.40
CA ASP A 240 -1.91 -6.34 1.83
C ASP A 240 -1.28 -7.74 1.97
N SER A 241 -2.11 -8.80 2.05
CA SER A 241 -1.64 -10.18 1.84
C SER A 241 -1.17 -10.37 0.39
N ALA A 242 -0.65 -11.53 0.08
CA ALA A 242 -0.26 -11.87 -1.30
C ALA A 242 -1.42 -11.70 -2.31
N VAL A 243 -2.68 -11.87 -1.88
CA VAL A 243 -3.87 -11.65 -2.71
C VAL A 243 -4.01 -10.17 -3.07
N GLY A 244 -4.08 -9.28 -2.08
CA GLY A 244 -4.18 -7.84 -2.33
C GLY A 244 -2.94 -7.29 -3.02
N MET A 245 -1.74 -7.80 -2.66
CA MET A 245 -0.47 -7.46 -3.31
C MET A 245 -0.50 -7.75 -4.81
N SER A 246 -1.09 -8.88 -5.23
CA SER A 246 -1.21 -9.22 -6.65
C SER A 246 -2.00 -8.17 -7.44
N ARG A 247 -2.98 -7.50 -6.81
CA ARG A 247 -3.75 -6.42 -7.43
C ARG A 247 -2.94 -5.14 -7.55
N GLY A 248 -2.10 -4.84 -6.54
CA GLY A 248 -1.12 -3.76 -6.62
C GLY A 248 -0.12 -3.96 -7.77
N LEU A 249 0.43 -5.16 -7.90
CA LEU A 249 1.33 -5.54 -8.99
C LEU A 249 0.63 -5.43 -10.36
N LEU A 250 -0.61 -5.90 -10.47
CA LEU A 250 -1.42 -5.74 -11.69
C LEU A 250 -1.66 -4.27 -12.03
N ALA A 251 -2.07 -3.45 -11.06
CA ALA A 251 -2.28 -2.03 -11.28
C ALA A 251 -1.01 -1.34 -11.79
N ALA A 252 0.15 -1.60 -11.15
CA ALA A 252 1.43 -1.10 -11.59
C ALA A 252 1.79 -1.59 -13.01
N ALA A 253 1.45 -2.84 -13.33
CA ALA A 253 1.70 -3.42 -14.65
C ALA A 253 0.87 -2.80 -15.77
N CYS A 254 -0.29 -2.27 -15.45
CA CYS A 254 -1.18 -1.59 -16.39
C CYS A 254 -0.84 -0.12 -16.61
N LEU A 255 -0.02 0.51 -15.76
CA LEU A 255 0.40 1.91 -15.95
C LEU A 255 1.29 2.02 -17.19
N PRO A 256 1.09 3.04 -18.05
CA PRO A 256 1.94 3.26 -19.23
C PRO A 256 3.41 3.45 -18.87
N GLU A 257 3.68 4.20 -17.80
CA GLU A 257 5.03 4.54 -17.35
C GLU A 257 5.21 4.19 -15.84
N LEU A 258 6.39 3.67 -15.51
CA LEU A 258 6.85 3.47 -14.14
C LEU A 258 8.22 4.13 -13.99
N ARG A 259 8.25 5.36 -13.48
CA ARG A 259 9.51 6.11 -13.22
C ARG A 259 10.22 5.66 -11.97
N TYR A 260 9.48 5.10 -11.02
CA TYR A 260 9.93 4.77 -9.68
C TYR A 260 9.65 3.31 -9.36
N ALA A 261 10.47 2.70 -8.50
CA ALA A 261 10.16 1.41 -7.93
C ALA A 261 8.87 1.51 -7.09
N CYS A 262 8.00 0.50 -7.16
CA CYS A 262 6.73 0.47 -6.49
C CYS A 262 6.85 0.03 -5.01
N GLY A 263 5.98 0.55 -4.15
CA GLY A 263 5.92 0.20 -2.73
C GLY A 263 5.20 -1.13 -2.48
N LEU A 264 5.52 -2.16 -3.28
CA LEU A 264 4.83 -3.46 -3.30
C LEU A 264 5.66 -4.60 -2.71
N GLY A 265 6.68 -4.27 -1.91
CA GLY A 265 7.53 -5.27 -1.27
C GLY A 265 7.13 -5.64 0.16
N THR A 266 5.99 -5.17 0.69
CA THR A 266 5.62 -5.35 2.11
C THR A 266 5.32 -6.79 2.51
N GLY A 267 5.14 -7.73 1.58
CA GLY A 267 5.07 -9.16 1.88
C GLY A 267 6.28 -9.68 2.67
N GLY A 268 7.48 -9.09 2.47
CA GLY A 268 8.66 -9.39 3.28
C GLY A 268 8.57 -9.05 4.78
N LEU A 269 7.54 -8.32 5.20
CA LEU A 269 7.27 -7.99 6.61
C LEU A 269 6.48 -9.07 7.35
N PHE A 270 5.84 -10.01 6.64
CA PHE A 270 5.10 -11.12 7.24
C PHE A 270 6.02 -12.30 7.57
N VAL A 271 5.71 -12.99 8.66
CA VAL A 271 6.32 -14.30 8.98
C VAL A 271 5.79 -15.35 8.04
N GLU A 272 4.47 -15.34 7.84
CA GLU A 272 3.72 -16.24 6.98
C GLU A 272 2.65 -15.47 6.21
N ASP A 273 2.28 -15.97 5.03
CA ASP A 273 1.20 -15.46 4.20
C ASP A 273 0.37 -16.62 3.65
N VAL A 274 -0.72 -16.34 2.98
CA VAL A 274 -1.66 -17.33 2.42
C VAL A 274 -1.09 -18.11 1.23
N VAL A 275 0.09 -17.76 0.77
CA VAL A 275 0.93 -18.51 -0.19
C VAL A 275 2.36 -18.61 0.33
N ASP A 276 3.21 -19.36 -0.33
CA ASP A 276 4.64 -19.34 -0.03
C ASP A 276 5.21 -17.93 -0.18
N PRO A 277 6.08 -17.50 0.74
CA PRO A 277 6.67 -16.17 0.69
C PRO A 277 7.36 -15.91 -0.65
N VAL A 278 6.94 -14.85 -1.33
CA VAL A 278 7.54 -14.42 -2.60
C VAL A 278 8.52 -13.29 -2.31
N ALA A 279 9.81 -13.59 -2.44
CA ALA A 279 10.85 -12.55 -2.40
C ALA A 279 11.06 -11.94 -3.79
N PRO A 280 11.44 -10.66 -3.86
CA PRO A 280 11.86 -10.07 -5.13
C PRO A 280 13.03 -10.83 -5.75
N VAL A 281 13.05 -10.95 -7.07
CA VAL A 281 14.21 -11.46 -7.84
C VAL A 281 14.82 -10.26 -8.56
N ASP A 282 16.08 -9.98 -8.27
CA ASP A 282 16.82 -8.83 -8.83
C ASP A 282 16.06 -7.49 -8.62
N GLY A 283 15.33 -7.35 -7.50
CA GLY A 283 14.54 -6.17 -7.18
C GLY A 283 13.16 -6.11 -7.84
N TYR A 284 12.70 -7.20 -8.49
CA TYR A 284 11.40 -7.27 -9.16
C TYR A 284 10.49 -8.33 -8.55
N LEU A 285 9.19 -8.07 -8.56
CA LEU A 285 8.15 -9.06 -8.32
C LEU A 285 7.41 -9.38 -9.63
N ALA A 286 7.11 -10.65 -9.85
CA ALA A 286 6.33 -11.11 -11.00
C ALA A 286 4.86 -10.70 -10.88
N VAL A 287 4.24 -10.37 -12.02
CA VAL A 287 2.82 -10.08 -12.14
C VAL A 287 2.06 -11.35 -12.45
N GLY A 288 1.04 -11.66 -11.67
CA GLY A 288 0.22 -12.84 -11.91
C GLY A 288 -0.89 -13.01 -10.87
N PRO A 289 -1.86 -13.87 -11.15
CA PRO A 289 -2.90 -14.20 -10.18
C PRO A 289 -2.30 -14.95 -8.99
N VAL A 290 -2.90 -14.75 -7.82
CA VAL A 290 -2.55 -15.47 -6.60
C VAL A 290 -3.75 -16.29 -6.16
N VAL A 291 -3.52 -17.58 -5.91
CA VAL A 291 -4.51 -18.51 -5.34
C VAL A 291 -3.99 -18.94 -3.97
N PRO A 292 -4.67 -18.62 -2.88
CA PRO A 292 -4.29 -19.04 -1.54
C PRO A 292 -4.21 -20.56 -1.39
N ASP A 293 -3.23 -21.02 -0.64
CA ASP A 293 -3.11 -22.43 -0.27
C ASP A 293 -4.16 -22.77 0.80
N PRO A 294 -4.98 -23.81 0.62
CA PRO A 294 -6.02 -24.18 1.58
C PRO A 294 -5.50 -24.54 2.99
N ALA A 295 -4.31 -25.12 3.08
CA ALA A 295 -3.72 -25.46 4.38
C ALA A 295 -3.28 -24.20 5.11
N ARG A 296 -2.71 -23.20 4.38
CA ARG A 296 -2.35 -21.89 4.94
C ARG A 296 -3.58 -21.08 5.34
N LEU A 297 -4.65 -21.07 4.53
CA LEU A 297 -5.92 -20.43 4.93
C LEU A 297 -6.45 -21.01 6.24
N SER A 298 -6.38 -22.34 6.41
CA SER A 298 -6.80 -23.01 7.63
C SER A 298 -5.86 -22.72 8.81
N GLY A 299 -4.54 -22.76 8.58
CA GLY A 299 -3.52 -22.54 9.62
C GLY A 299 -3.47 -21.08 10.11
N LEU A 300 -3.82 -20.12 9.26
CA LEU A 300 -3.83 -18.69 9.56
C LEU A 300 -5.24 -18.17 9.92
N ALA A 301 -6.23 -19.06 10.03
CA ALA A 301 -7.61 -18.65 10.32
C ALA A 301 -7.70 -17.80 11.59
N ALA A 302 -8.36 -16.66 11.51
CA ALA A 302 -8.62 -15.80 12.66
C ALA A 302 -9.58 -16.48 13.64
N SER A 303 -9.58 -16.06 14.92
CA SER A 303 -10.51 -16.59 15.93
C SER A 303 -11.97 -16.37 15.50
N GLY A 304 -12.88 -17.19 16.07
CA GLY A 304 -14.32 -17.08 15.76
C GLY A 304 -14.87 -15.69 16.06
N GLU A 305 -14.42 -15.04 17.14
CA GLU A 305 -14.81 -13.67 17.50
C GLU A 305 -14.32 -12.66 16.42
N ARG A 306 -13.06 -12.79 15.99
CA ARG A 306 -12.51 -11.90 14.95
C ARG A 306 -13.17 -12.14 13.60
N ARG A 307 -13.45 -13.41 13.26
CA ARG A 307 -14.21 -13.74 12.05
C ARG A 307 -15.60 -13.08 12.07
N GLN A 308 -16.30 -13.11 13.20
CA GLN A 308 -17.62 -12.47 13.33
C GLN A 308 -17.51 -10.95 13.16
N TRP A 309 -16.50 -10.32 13.77
CA TRP A 309 -16.24 -8.89 13.60
C TRP A 309 -16.06 -8.50 12.12
N TRP A 310 -15.31 -9.29 11.35
CA TRP A 310 -15.12 -9.05 9.92
C TRP A 310 -16.41 -9.26 9.12
N ILE A 311 -17.24 -10.25 9.48
CA ILE A 311 -18.57 -10.47 8.87
C ILE A 311 -19.45 -9.23 9.09
N ASP A 312 -19.52 -8.73 10.31
CA ASP A 312 -20.34 -7.56 10.63
C ASP A 312 -19.84 -6.32 9.90
N ARG A 313 -18.51 -6.15 9.82
CA ARG A 313 -17.89 -5.07 9.06
C ARG A 313 -18.21 -5.13 7.55
N ILE A 314 -18.22 -6.33 6.96
CA ILE A 314 -18.65 -6.51 5.56
C ILE A 314 -20.12 -6.12 5.40
N ARG A 315 -20.99 -6.51 6.33
CA ARG A 315 -22.41 -6.14 6.33
C ARG A 315 -22.62 -4.62 6.37
N ASP A 316 -21.82 -3.93 7.16
CA ASP A 316 -21.90 -2.46 7.28
C ASP A 316 -21.38 -1.75 6.02
N CYS A 317 -20.38 -2.31 5.36
CA CYS A 317 -19.76 -1.72 4.17
C CYS A 317 -20.51 -2.03 2.86
N HIS A 318 -21.08 -3.24 2.73
CA HIS A 318 -21.65 -3.72 1.47
C HIS A 318 -22.76 -2.82 0.89
N PRO A 319 -23.71 -2.26 1.68
CA PRO A 319 -24.71 -1.33 1.16
C PRO A 319 -24.14 -0.03 0.61
N LEU A 320 -22.93 0.36 1.05
CA LEU A 320 -22.27 1.61 0.67
C LEU A 320 -21.46 1.53 -0.63
N ILE A 321 -21.34 0.32 -1.22
CA ILE A 321 -20.56 0.14 -2.46
C ILE A 321 -21.33 0.62 -3.69
N SER A 322 -22.64 0.66 -3.63
CA SER A 322 -23.56 0.96 -4.75
C SER A 322 -23.86 2.46 -4.90
N GLU A 323 -23.32 3.29 -4.05
CA GLU A 323 -23.43 4.75 -4.10
C GLU A 323 -22.15 5.37 -4.72
#